data_5ba1cf34878a1dc9b745ef67170e0b3b
#
_entry.id   5ba1cf34878a1dc9b745ef67170e0b3b
#
_cell.length_a   1.000
_cell.length_b   1.000
_cell.length_c   1.000
_cell.angle_alpha   90.00
_cell.angle_beta   90.00
_cell.angle_gamma   90.00
#
_symmetry.space_group_name_H-M   'P 1'
#
loop_
_entity.id
_entity.type
_entity.pdbx_description
1 polymer ?
#
loop_
_entity_poly.entity_id
_entity_poly.type
_entity_poly.pdbx_seq_one_letter_code
_entity_poly.pdbx_strand_id
1 'polypeptide(L)'
;KIGWEESDVFNPAATVKDGKIYVLYRAEDNSATGIGKRTSRIGLAESEDGIHMKRRKTPVMYPDKDNMKEYEWEGGCEDPRVTMTEDGLYVMAYTSWNRKVACLCIATSHDLVKWEKHGPAFAKAYNGRFKDIFCKSGSMVTTIKDGKQVLTKIDGKYFMYWGEHAVYAATSDDLVNWTPILDEKNELATVIKPRPQYFDSALTECGPPAILTDKGIVLLYNGKNQTNDSKTDKRFPPG
;
A
#
# COMPACT_ATOMS: atom_id res chain seq x y z
N LYS A 1 -11.46 20.93 8.14
CA LYS A 1 -10.21 20.52 7.49
C LYS A 1 -9.02 21.31 8.06
N ILE A 2 -7.86 20.68 8.14
CA ILE A 2 -6.61 21.28 8.63
C ILE A 2 -5.68 21.38 7.42
N GLY A 3 -4.97 22.46 7.20
CA GLY A 3 -4.24 22.81 5.97
C GLY A 3 -3.59 21.64 5.18
N TRP A 4 -2.92 20.70 5.85
CA TRP A 4 -2.30 19.54 5.20
C TRP A 4 -3.28 18.46 4.68
N GLU A 5 -4.56 18.49 5.08
CA GLU A 5 -5.66 17.64 4.62
C GLU A 5 -6.82 18.45 4.01
N GLU A 6 -6.52 19.64 3.51
CA GLU A 6 -7.55 20.60 3.11
C GLU A 6 -8.25 20.23 1.81
N SER A 7 -7.56 19.60 0.87
CA SER A 7 -8.11 19.22 -0.41
C SER A 7 -8.87 17.90 -0.34
N ASP A 8 -8.20 16.79 -0.24
CA ASP A 8 -8.78 15.46 -0.35
C ASP A 8 -8.29 14.52 0.77
N VAL A 9 -9.15 13.56 1.13
CA VAL A 9 -8.86 12.48 2.09
C VAL A 9 -9.41 11.17 1.52
N PHE A 10 -8.57 10.16 1.32
CA PHE A 10 -8.92 8.92 0.65
C PHE A 10 -7.91 7.80 0.93
N ASN A 11 -8.08 6.63 0.32
CA ASN A 11 -7.22 5.44 0.37
C ASN A 11 -6.80 5.06 1.80
N PRO A 12 -7.75 4.70 2.69
CA PRO A 12 -7.45 4.38 4.07
C PRO A 12 -6.93 2.95 4.25
N ALA A 13 -6.15 2.75 5.31
CA ALA A 13 -5.88 1.47 5.94
C ALA A 13 -6.49 1.45 7.33
N ALA A 14 -7.01 0.31 7.79
CA ALA A 14 -7.54 0.15 9.13
C ALA A 14 -6.77 -0.92 9.90
N THR A 15 -6.60 -0.72 11.20
CA THR A 15 -6.03 -1.70 12.12
C THR A 15 -6.64 -1.54 13.51
N VAL A 16 -6.37 -2.50 14.39
CA VAL A 16 -6.85 -2.47 15.76
C VAL A 16 -5.67 -2.43 16.73
N LYS A 17 -5.75 -1.58 17.76
CA LYS A 17 -4.79 -1.49 18.84
C LYS A 17 -5.52 -1.21 20.16
N ASP A 18 -5.23 -1.99 21.20
CA ASP A 18 -5.80 -1.81 22.54
C ASP A 18 -7.34 -1.67 22.57
N GLY A 19 -8.02 -2.49 21.74
CA GLY A 19 -9.49 -2.50 21.64
C GLY A 19 -10.10 -1.34 20.84
N LYS A 20 -9.29 -0.43 20.30
CA LYS A 20 -9.73 0.68 19.45
C LYS A 20 -9.40 0.41 17.98
N ILE A 21 -10.20 1.01 17.11
CA ILE A 21 -9.99 1.02 15.67
C ILE A 21 -9.17 2.26 15.29
N TYR A 22 -8.13 2.05 14.51
CA TYR A 22 -7.27 3.10 13.95
C TYR A 22 -7.37 3.09 12.44
N VAL A 23 -7.52 4.28 11.86
CA VAL A 23 -7.56 4.47 10.41
C VAL A 23 -6.43 5.41 10.02
N LEU A 24 -5.51 4.89 9.21
CA LEU A 24 -4.48 5.68 8.55
C LEU A 24 -4.98 6.01 7.15
N TYR A 25 -4.88 7.26 6.74
CA TYR A 25 -5.47 7.71 5.48
C TYR A 25 -4.54 8.67 4.74
N ARG A 26 -4.54 8.58 3.41
CA ARG A 26 -3.92 9.59 2.56
C ARG A 26 -4.70 10.88 2.65
N ALA A 27 -4.00 11.99 2.81
CA ALA A 27 -4.56 13.33 2.76
C ALA A 27 -3.69 14.25 1.92
N GLU A 28 -4.31 15.15 1.19
CA GLU A 28 -3.65 16.10 0.30
C GLU A 28 -3.96 17.55 0.69
N ASP A 29 -2.94 18.38 0.62
CA ASP A 29 -3.05 19.83 0.78
C ASP A 29 -3.43 20.53 -0.55
N ASN A 30 -3.52 21.86 -0.53
CA ASN A 30 -3.82 22.67 -1.70
C ASN A 30 -2.56 23.21 -2.42
N SER A 31 -1.42 22.52 -2.32
CA SER A 31 -0.16 22.94 -2.96
C SER A 31 -0.19 22.96 -4.48
N ALA A 32 -1.13 22.23 -5.09
CA ALA A 32 -1.34 22.20 -6.55
C ALA A 32 -2.78 21.79 -6.90
N THR A 33 -3.10 21.75 -8.20
CA THR A 33 -4.39 21.29 -8.70
C THR A 33 -4.27 19.87 -9.27
N GLY A 34 -5.12 18.96 -8.80
CA GLY A 34 -5.22 17.57 -9.29
C GLY A 34 -4.46 16.55 -8.42
N ILE A 35 -5.01 15.34 -8.39
CA ILE A 35 -4.43 14.19 -7.69
C ILE A 35 -3.04 13.88 -8.25
N GLY A 36 -2.09 13.55 -7.35
CA GLY A 36 -0.69 13.25 -7.70
C GLY A 36 0.18 14.48 -7.99
N LYS A 37 -0.41 15.70 -8.02
CA LYS A 37 0.33 16.98 -8.15
C LYS A 37 0.44 17.72 -6.82
N ARG A 38 -0.37 17.36 -5.84
CA ARG A 38 -0.35 17.91 -4.48
C ARG A 38 0.63 17.12 -3.60
N THR A 39 0.92 17.64 -2.41
CA THR A 39 1.75 16.90 -1.45
C THR A 39 0.87 16.04 -0.56
N SER A 40 1.05 14.73 -0.64
CA SER A 40 0.33 13.73 0.16
C SER A 40 1.01 13.47 1.50
N ARG A 41 0.20 13.26 2.53
CA ARG A 41 0.62 12.87 3.88
C ARG A 41 -0.29 11.79 4.42
N ILE A 42 0.17 11.05 5.43
CA ILE A 42 -0.65 10.03 6.09
C ILE A 42 -1.15 10.60 7.41
N GLY A 43 -2.46 10.70 7.52
CA GLY A 43 -3.18 11.05 8.74
C GLY A 43 -3.54 9.83 9.56
N LEU A 44 -3.94 10.07 10.82
CA LEU A 44 -4.40 9.05 11.75
C LEU A 44 -5.70 9.49 12.41
N ALA A 45 -6.69 8.61 12.41
CA ALA A 45 -7.91 8.73 13.19
C ALA A 45 -8.08 7.50 14.09
N GLU A 46 -8.70 7.70 15.25
CA GLU A 46 -9.06 6.63 16.19
C GLU A 46 -10.57 6.59 16.42
N SER A 47 -11.10 5.41 16.74
CA SER A 47 -12.50 5.19 17.05
C SER A 47 -12.67 4.03 18.02
N GLU A 48 -13.67 4.12 18.90
CA GLU A 48 -14.08 3.04 19.79
C GLU A 48 -15.21 2.19 19.19
N ASP A 49 -15.97 2.74 18.26
CA ASP A 49 -17.17 2.12 17.68
C ASP A 49 -17.11 1.92 16.14
N GLY A 50 -16.05 2.39 15.50
CA GLY A 50 -15.89 2.31 14.04
C GLY A 50 -16.70 3.34 13.25
N ILE A 51 -17.49 4.17 13.91
CA ILE A 51 -18.39 5.17 13.30
C ILE A 51 -17.90 6.59 13.60
N HIS A 52 -17.65 6.88 14.88
CA HIS A 52 -17.21 8.20 15.34
C HIS A 52 -15.69 8.28 15.36
N MET A 53 -15.13 8.95 14.35
CA MET A 53 -13.68 9.08 14.15
C MET A 53 -13.14 10.36 14.77
N LYS A 54 -12.14 10.22 15.65
CA LYS A 54 -11.36 11.34 16.17
C LYS A 54 -10.04 11.45 15.43
N ARG A 55 -9.90 12.47 14.59
CA ARG A 55 -8.70 12.71 13.79
C ARG A 55 -7.60 13.41 14.59
N ARG A 56 -6.37 13.00 14.33
CA ARG A 56 -5.18 13.67 14.84
C ARG A 56 -4.96 15.00 14.10
N LYS A 57 -4.49 16.04 14.81
CA LYS A 57 -4.27 17.38 14.21
C LYS A 57 -3.06 17.45 13.28
N THR A 58 -2.10 16.57 13.45
CA THR A 58 -0.87 16.50 12.65
C THR A 58 -0.77 15.15 11.95
N PRO A 59 -0.19 15.09 10.73
CA PRO A 59 0.05 13.82 10.06
C PRO A 59 1.00 12.96 10.89
N VAL A 60 0.94 11.64 10.70
CA VAL A 60 1.86 10.67 11.32
C VAL A 60 3.00 10.28 10.40
N MET A 61 2.85 10.51 9.08
CA MET A 61 3.92 10.34 8.12
C MET A 61 3.81 11.38 6.99
N TYR A 62 4.94 11.95 6.62
CA TYR A 62 5.03 13.03 5.62
C TYR A 62 6.45 13.10 5.06
N PRO A 63 6.65 13.76 3.91
CA PRO A 63 7.99 14.07 3.40
C PRO A 63 8.73 14.99 4.39
N ASP A 64 9.83 14.51 4.94
CA ASP A 64 10.64 15.26 5.92
C ASP A 64 12.06 15.48 5.39
N LYS A 65 12.89 16.15 6.19
CA LYS A 65 14.33 16.33 5.94
C LYS A 65 15.09 15.09 6.41
N ASP A 66 14.67 13.92 5.96
CA ASP A 66 15.27 12.63 6.24
C ASP A 66 15.89 12.01 4.96
N ASN A 67 16.38 10.77 5.06
CA ASN A 67 16.97 10.02 3.96
C ASN A 67 15.94 9.60 2.89
N MET A 68 14.64 9.79 3.15
CA MET A 68 13.56 9.48 2.22
C MET A 68 13.14 10.66 1.35
N LYS A 69 13.72 11.86 1.58
CA LYS A 69 13.34 13.08 0.86
C LYS A 69 13.40 12.93 -0.66
N GLU A 70 14.41 12.26 -1.19
CA GLU A 70 14.56 12.03 -2.63
C GLU A 70 13.44 11.18 -3.25
N TYR A 71 12.83 10.30 -2.45
CA TYR A 71 11.72 9.43 -2.86
C TYR A 71 10.34 10.06 -2.65
N GLU A 72 10.21 10.97 -1.69
CA GLU A 72 8.92 11.50 -1.24
C GLU A 72 8.64 12.95 -1.67
N TRP A 73 9.66 13.76 -1.88
CA TRP A 73 9.47 15.18 -2.18
C TRP A 73 9.44 15.42 -3.70
N GLU A 74 8.43 16.11 -4.23
CA GLU A 74 7.36 16.91 -3.57
C GLU A 74 6.00 16.19 -3.50
N GLY A 75 5.83 14.98 -4.03
CA GLY A 75 4.55 14.28 -4.14
C GLY A 75 4.04 13.76 -2.79
N GLY A 76 4.90 13.19 -1.96
CA GLY A 76 4.55 12.82 -0.60
C GLY A 76 4.52 11.32 -0.29
N CYS A 77 3.84 11.00 0.81
CA CYS A 77 3.58 9.65 1.28
C CYS A 77 2.11 9.31 0.98
N GLU A 78 1.87 8.22 0.23
CA GLU A 78 0.56 7.87 -0.31
C GLU A 78 0.12 6.46 0.07
N ASP A 79 -1.18 6.24 0.05
CA ASP A 79 -1.87 4.95 -0.02
C ASP A 79 -1.36 3.90 0.99
N PRO A 80 -1.47 4.14 2.31
CA PRO A 80 -0.99 3.23 3.33
C PRO A 80 -1.72 1.88 3.29
N ARG A 81 -0.97 0.79 3.52
CA ARG A 81 -1.48 -0.55 3.81
C ARG A 81 -0.80 -1.03 5.07
N VAL A 82 -1.56 -1.24 6.14
CA VAL A 82 -1.01 -1.55 7.46
C VAL A 82 -1.35 -2.97 7.86
N THR A 83 -0.35 -3.68 8.33
CA THR A 83 -0.45 -5.01 8.94
C THR A 83 0.26 -5.01 10.29
N MET A 84 0.12 -6.07 11.05
CA MET A 84 0.71 -6.19 12.38
C MET A 84 1.36 -7.57 12.53
N THR A 85 2.52 -7.65 13.18
CA THR A 85 3.10 -8.91 13.66
C THR A 85 2.39 -9.39 14.93
N GLU A 86 2.57 -10.66 15.30
CA GLU A 86 1.98 -11.20 16.52
C GLU A 86 2.49 -10.51 17.81
N ASP A 87 3.72 -10.03 17.80
CA ASP A 87 4.35 -9.29 18.90
C ASP A 87 4.04 -7.79 18.90
N GLY A 88 3.16 -7.33 17.99
CA GLY A 88 2.61 -5.97 18.00
C GLY A 88 3.40 -4.92 17.24
N LEU A 89 4.37 -5.29 16.39
CA LEU A 89 4.99 -4.37 15.46
C LEU A 89 4.05 -4.12 14.28
N TYR A 90 3.71 -2.88 14.01
CA TYR A 90 2.96 -2.47 12.80
C TYR A 90 3.93 -2.29 11.64
N VAL A 91 3.55 -2.85 10.50
CA VAL A 91 4.28 -2.75 9.23
C VAL A 91 3.38 -2.07 8.21
N MET A 92 3.85 -0.97 7.65
CA MET A 92 3.15 -0.22 6.60
C MET A 92 3.87 -0.39 5.28
N ALA A 93 3.15 -0.85 4.27
CA ALA A 93 3.52 -0.65 2.88
C ALA A 93 2.86 0.63 2.39
N TYR A 94 3.62 1.58 1.89
CA TYR A 94 3.12 2.86 1.38
C TYR A 94 3.80 3.22 0.07
N THR A 95 3.18 4.13 -0.68
CA THR A 95 3.79 4.67 -1.90
C THR A 95 4.50 5.97 -1.58
N SER A 96 5.80 6.04 -1.85
CA SER A 96 6.53 7.29 -1.93
C SER A 96 6.38 7.87 -3.33
N TRP A 97 6.10 9.17 -3.44
CA TRP A 97 5.92 9.85 -4.71
C TRP A 97 6.75 11.13 -4.77
N ASN A 98 7.70 11.20 -5.67
CA ASN A 98 8.55 12.39 -5.88
C ASN A 98 8.19 13.16 -7.16
N ARG A 99 7.00 12.94 -7.71
CA ARG A 99 6.48 13.47 -8.99
C ARG A 99 7.21 12.94 -10.24
N LYS A 100 8.08 11.94 -10.10
CA LYS A 100 8.78 11.26 -11.20
C LYS A 100 8.58 9.76 -11.16
N VAL A 101 8.83 9.16 -9.99
CA VAL A 101 8.71 7.72 -9.76
C VAL A 101 7.91 7.48 -8.49
N ALA A 102 6.94 6.58 -8.57
CA ALA A 102 6.25 6.01 -7.42
C ALA A 102 6.97 4.74 -7.00
N CYS A 103 7.39 4.66 -5.75
CA CYS A 103 8.05 3.47 -5.19
C CYS A 103 7.26 2.91 -4.02
N LEU A 104 7.10 1.59 -3.99
CA LEU A 104 6.57 0.89 -2.83
C LEU A 104 7.62 0.88 -1.74
N CYS A 105 7.32 1.52 -0.62
CA CYS A 105 8.21 1.67 0.52
C CYS A 105 7.64 0.99 1.77
N ILE A 106 8.53 0.66 2.71
CA ILE A 106 8.17 0.04 3.99
C ILE A 106 8.49 1.01 5.14
N ALA A 107 7.56 1.06 6.10
CA ALA A 107 7.77 1.72 7.38
C ALA A 107 7.25 0.84 8.53
N THR A 108 7.83 0.99 9.72
CA THR A 108 7.42 0.25 10.92
C THR A 108 7.11 1.16 12.09
N SER A 109 6.22 0.72 12.99
CA SER A 109 5.81 1.47 14.18
C SER A 109 5.34 0.54 15.29
N HIS A 110 5.58 0.91 16.55
CA HIS A 110 5.00 0.25 17.72
C HIS A 110 3.74 0.97 18.26
N ASP A 111 3.48 2.20 17.80
CA ASP A 111 2.42 3.04 18.37
C ASP A 111 1.43 3.64 17.34
N LEU A 112 1.65 3.39 16.03
CA LEU A 112 0.91 3.96 14.89
C LEU A 112 1.12 5.48 14.69
N VAL A 113 1.95 6.11 15.51
CA VAL A 113 2.21 7.55 15.49
C VAL A 113 3.60 7.88 15.01
N LYS A 114 4.60 7.17 15.54
CA LYS A 114 6.01 7.32 15.13
C LYS A 114 6.35 6.19 14.19
N TRP A 115 6.74 6.53 12.97
CA TRP A 115 7.08 5.57 11.93
C TRP A 115 8.55 5.68 11.57
N GLU A 116 9.23 4.55 11.59
CA GLU A 116 10.57 4.40 11.04
C GLU A 116 10.45 4.04 9.56
N LYS A 117 10.96 4.89 8.68
CA LYS A 117 10.96 4.68 7.23
C LYS A 117 12.19 3.88 6.80
N HIS A 118 11.99 2.76 6.11
CA HIS A 118 13.06 1.86 5.67
C HIS A 118 13.42 2.04 4.19
N GLY A 119 12.63 2.75 3.43
CA GLY A 119 12.86 3.01 2.01
C GLY A 119 12.18 2.01 1.07
N PRO A 120 12.59 2.02 -0.22
CA PRO A 120 11.99 1.16 -1.23
C PRO A 120 12.13 -0.32 -0.91
N ALA A 121 11.00 -1.04 -0.93
CA ALA A 121 10.91 -2.45 -0.55
C ALA A 121 11.88 -3.36 -1.32
N PHE A 122 12.15 -3.04 -2.59
CA PHE A 122 12.95 -3.86 -3.49
C PHE A 122 14.40 -3.36 -3.70
N ALA A 123 14.84 -2.39 -2.88
CA ALA A 123 16.14 -1.73 -3.08
C ALA A 123 17.34 -2.68 -3.10
N LYS A 124 17.29 -3.79 -2.35
CA LYS A 124 18.39 -4.77 -2.24
C LYS A 124 18.20 -5.99 -3.15
N ALA A 125 17.00 -6.18 -3.71
CA ALA A 125 16.70 -7.36 -4.50
C ALA A 125 17.52 -7.41 -5.79
N TYR A 126 18.09 -8.59 -6.09
CA TYR A 126 18.86 -8.84 -7.30
C TYR A 126 19.92 -7.76 -7.59
N ASN A 127 20.72 -7.41 -6.56
CA ASN A 127 21.75 -6.38 -6.61
C ASN A 127 21.23 -4.99 -7.01
N GLY A 128 20.02 -4.65 -6.58
CA GLY A 128 19.40 -3.34 -6.84
C GLY A 128 18.66 -3.22 -8.18
N ARG A 129 18.47 -4.32 -8.92
CA ARG A 129 17.75 -4.32 -10.22
C ARG A 129 16.39 -3.65 -10.16
N PHE A 130 15.68 -3.75 -9.04
CA PHE A 130 14.31 -3.25 -8.86
C PHE A 130 14.23 -2.02 -7.93
N LYS A 131 15.37 -1.38 -7.62
CA LYS A 131 15.41 -0.24 -6.69
C LYS A 131 14.47 0.90 -7.10
N ASP A 132 14.47 1.25 -8.38
CA ASP A 132 13.71 2.39 -8.91
C ASP A 132 12.53 1.93 -9.80
N ILE A 133 12.05 0.71 -9.59
CA ILE A 133 10.87 0.23 -10.32
C ILE A 133 9.63 1.04 -9.92
N PHE A 134 8.89 1.50 -10.93
CA PHE A 134 7.57 2.11 -10.68
C PHE A 134 6.63 1.06 -10.10
N CYS A 135 6.27 1.21 -8.84
CA CYS A 135 5.41 0.24 -8.14
C CYS A 135 4.68 0.88 -6.97
N LYS A 136 3.55 0.31 -6.63
CA LYS A 136 2.72 0.65 -5.47
C LYS A 136 1.90 -0.54 -4.99
N SER A 137 1.02 -0.28 -4.00
CA SER A 137 -0.05 -1.17 -3.56
C SER A 137 0.43 -2.53 -3.05
N GLY A 138 1.18 -2.51 -1.94
CA GLY A 138 1.63 -3.72 -1.26
C GLY A 138 0.53 -4.33 -0.39
N SER A 139 0.13 -5.58 -0.68
CA SER A 139 -0.84 -6.38 0.07
C SER A 139 -0.12 -7.56 0.73
N MET A 140 0.34 -7.37 1.97
CA MET A 140 1.03 -8.41 2.73
C MET A 140 0.07 -9.52 3.14
N VAL A 141 0.55 -10.77 3.15
CA VAL A 141 -0.26 -11.93 3.54
C VAL A 141 -0.32 -12.04 5.06
N THR A 142 -1.54 -12.17 5.54
CA THR A 142 -1.90 -12.23 6.95
C THR A 142 -2.73 -13.47 7.24
N THR A 143 -2.96 -13.78 8.49
CA THR A 143 -3.97 -14.74 8.96
C THR A 143 -4.79 -14.13 10.09
N ILE A 144 -5.92 -14.73 10.40
CA ILE A 144 -6.72 -14.34 11.57
C ILE A 144 -6.31 -15.23 12.75
N LYS A 145 -5.76 -14.61 13.79
CA LYS A 145 -5.38 -15.27 15.04
C LYS A 145 -5.99 -14.53 16.22
N ASP A 146 -6.76 -15.21 17.05
CA ASP A 146 -7.46 -14.63 18.20
C ASP A 146 -8.25 -13.35 17.85
N GLY A 147 -8.94 -13.37 16.69
CA GLY A 147 -9.72 -12.24 16.19
C GLY A 147 -8.91 -11.06 15.66
N LYS A 148 -7.58 -11.18 15.56
CA LYS A 148 -6.69 -10.17 15.01
C LYS A 148 -6.13 -10.62 13.67
N GLN A 149 -6.01 -9.69 12.73
CA GLN A 149 -5.33 -9.91 11.47
C GLN A 149 -3.83 -9.67 11.66
N VAL A 150 -3.04 -10.74 11.59
CA VAL A 150 -1.59 -10.71 11.85
C VAL A 150 -0.81 -11.24 10.66
N LEU A 151 0.39 -10.70 10.46
CA LEU A 151 1.33 -11.19 9.46
C LEU A 151 1.66 -12.67 9.70
N THR A 152 1.72 -13.44 8.62
CA THR A 152 2.05 -14.87 8.71
C THR A 152 3.09 -15.26 7.66
N LYS A 153 3.82 -16.32 7.95
CA LYS A 153 4.79 -16.91 7.02
C LYS A 153 4.20 -18.10 6.29
N ILE A 154 4.58 -18.26 5.05
CA ILE A 154 4.35 -19.45 4.23
C ILE A 154 5.72 -20.00 3.87
N ASP A 155 5.99 -21.26 4.19
CA ASP A 155 7.29 -21.91 3.99
C ASP A 155 8.47 -21.09 4.55
N GLY A 156 8.27 -20.50 5.74
CA GLY A 156 9.29 -19.76 6.46
C GLY A 156 9.49 -18.31 6.02
N LYS A 157 8.81 -17.82 4.99
CA LYS A 157 8.91 -16.45 4.45
C LYS A 157 7.59 -15.69 4.54
N TYR A 158 7.67 -14.37 4.75
CA TYR A 158 6.54 -13.48 4.54
C TYR A 158 6.29 -13.31 3.05
N PHE A 159 5.01 -13.16 2.67
CA PHE A 159 4.58 -12.94 1.29
C PHE A 159 3.84 -11.61 1.17
N MET A 160 4.02 -10.95 0.01
CA MET A 160 3.30 -9.72 -0.35
C MET A 160 2.93 -9.78 -1.83
N TYR A 161 1.66 -9.51 -2.13
CA TYR A 161 1.26 -9.13 -3.49
C TYR A 161 1.45 -7.64 -3.68
N TRP A 162 1.83 -7.21 -4.88
CA TRP A 162 2.13 -5.80 -5.14
C TRP A 162 1.96 -5.46 -6.61
N GLY A 163 1.83 -4.18 -6.92
CA GLY A 163 1.83 -3.67 -8.28
C GLY A 163 0.55 -2.93 -8.65
N GLU A 164 0.69 -2.09 -9.67
CA GLU A 164 -0.35 -1.38 -10.39
C GLU A 164 -0.22 -1.74 -11.86
N HIS A 165 -1.32 -1.84 -12.60
CA HIS A 165 -1.49 -2.42 -13.92
C HIS A 165 -1.43 -3.95 -13.97
N ALA A 166 -0.50 -4.59 -13.31
CA ALA A 166 -0.48 -6.02 -13.05
C ALA A 166 -0.09 -6.28 -11.60
N VAL A 167 -0.54 -7.41 -11.05
CA VAL A 167 -0.20 -7.85 -9.71
C VAL A 167 0.90 -8.89 -9.80
N TYR A 168 1.93 -8.69 -8.99
CA TYR A 168 3.09 -9.56 -8.81
C TYR A 168 3.15 -10.06 -7.38
N ALA A 169 4.14 -10.89 -7.06
CA ALA A 169 4.39 -11.37 -5.70
C ALA A 169 5.85 -11.13 -5.30
N ALA A 170 6.08 -11.01 -4.00
CA ALA A 170 7.41 -10.89 -3.40
C ALA A 170 7.46 -11.64 -2.06
N THR A 171 8.67 -12.00 -1.62
CA THR A 171 8.92 -12.63 -0.33
C THR A 171 9.90 -11.81 0.50
N SER A 172 9.84 -11.96 1.84
CA SER A 172 10.75 -11.34 2.77
C SER A 172 11.05 -12.24 3.95
N ASP A 173 12.24 -12.13 4.49
CA ASP A 173 12.64 -12.77 5.75
C ASP A 173 12.43 -11.83 6.95
N ASP A 174 12.46 -10.49 6.74
CA ASP A 174 12.55 -9.46 7.77
C ASP A 174 11.45 -8.38 7.70
N LEU A 175 10.48 -8.48 6.77
CA LEU A 175 9.39 -7.52 6.52
C LEU A 175 9.83 -6.16 5.96
N VAL A 176 11.13 -5.89 5.88
CA VAL A 176 11.71 -4.63 5.39
C VAL A 176 12.25 -4.80 3.97
N ASN A 177 13.05 -5.85 3.76
CA ASN A 177 13.69 -6.13 2.48
C ASN A 177 12.88 -7.21 1.75
N TRP A 178 12.32 -6.85 0.62
CA TRP A 178 11.47 -7.73 -0.17
C TRP A 178 12.14 -8.13 -1.48
N THR A 179 11.95 -9.38 -1.89
CA THR A 179 12.49 -9.93 -3.14
C THR A 179 11.34 -10.30 -4.05
N PRO A 180 11.16 -9.63 -5.20
CA PRO A 180 10.17 -9.99 -6.19
C PRO A 180 10.36 -11.42 -6.69
N ILE A 181 9.26 -12.14 -6.93
CA ILE A 181 9.30 -13.48 -7.55
C ILE A 181 9.43 -13.30 -9.07
N LEU A 182 10.41 -14.00 -9.65
CA LEU A 182 10.65 -14.00 -11.09
C LEU A 182 10.18 -15.30 -11.73
N ASP A 183 9.83 -15.24 -13.00
CA ASP A 183 9.51 -16.40 -13.83
C ASP A 183 10.77 -17.08 -14.40
N GLU A 184 10.59 -18.13 -15.19
CA GLU A 184 11.68 -18.87 -15.83
C GLU A 184 12.52 -18.02 -16.81
N LYS A 185 11.99 -16.88 -17.27
CA LYS A 185 12.68 -15.92 -18.13
C LYS A 185 13.40 -14.84 -17.37
N ASN A 186 13.43 -14.95 -16.02
CA ASN A 186 13.99 -13.94 -15.14
C ASN A 186 13.26 -12.58 -15.19
N GLU A 187 11.96 -12.60 -15.54
CA GLU A 187 11.06 -11.45 -15.51
C GLU A 187 10.08 -11.56 -14.35
N LEU A 188 9.40 -10.46 -13.98
CA LEU A 188 8.43 -10.46 -12.89
C LEU A 188 7.30 -11.47 -13.13
N ALA A 189 7.15 -12.44 -12.25
CA ALA A 189 6.08 -13.44 -12.33
C ALA A 189 4.72 -12.80 -12.07
N THR A 190 3.89 -12.71 -13.13
CA THR A 190 2.58 -12.08 -13.06
C THR A 190 1.55 -13.00 -12.39
N VAL A 191 0.87 -12.52 -11.36
CA VAL A 191 -0.20 -13.22 -10.64
C VAL A 191 -1.58 -12.85 -11.21
N ILE A 192 -1.86 -11.55 -11.38
CA ILE A 192 -3.10 -11.04 -11.98
C ILE A 192 -2.72 -9.98 -13.01
N LYS A 193 -3.40 -10.01 -14.15
CA LYS A 193 -3.24 -9.01 -15.22
C LYS A 193 -4.61 -8.53 -15.69
N PRO A 194 -4.68 -7.34 -16.30
CA PRO A 194 -5.92 -6.83 -16.89
C PRO A 194 -6.55 -7.83 -17.86
N ARG A 195 -7.88 -7.94 -17.83
CA ARG A 195 -8.66 -8.86 -18.67
C ARG A 195 -9.51 -8.06 -19.64
N PRO A 196 -9.24 -8.12 -20.96
CA PRO A 196 -10.07 -7.45 -21.96
C PRO A 196 -11.55 -7.79 -21.78
N GLN A 197 -12.44 -6.80 -21.87
CA GLN A 197 -13.89 -6.92 -21.73
C GLN A 197 -14.40 -7.29 -20.32
N TYR A 198 -13.56 -7.12 -19.29
CA TYR A 198 -13.96 -7.21 -17.89
C TYR A 198 -13.74 -5.87 -17.17
N PHE A 199 -14.32 -5.74 -15.97
CA PHE A 199 -14.21 -4.52 -15.16
C PHE A 199 -12.78 -4.05 -14.89
N ASP A 200 -11.81 -4.94 -15.02
CA ASP A 200 -10.38 -4.74 -14.79
C ASP A 200 -9.57 -4.67 -16.09
N SER A 201 -10.19 -4.24 -17.19
CA SER A 201 -9.57 -4.30 -18.53
C SER A 201 -8.43 -3.30 -18.75
N ALA A 202 -8.30 -2.26 -17.93
CA ALA A 202 -7.21 -1.28 -18.00
C ALA A 202 -6.16 -1.44 -16.90
N LEU A 203 -6.58 -1.90 -15.71
CA LEU A 203 -5.72 -1.94 -14.54
C LEU A 203 -6.19 -2.99 -13.55
N THR A 204 -5.24 -3.66 -12.92
CA THR A 204 -5.42 -4.45 -11.70
C THR A 204 -4.46 -3.93 -10.63
N GLU A 205 -4.94 -3.75 -9.41
CA GLU A 205 -4.19 -3.19 -8.29
C GLU A 205 -4.54 -3.91 -7.00
N CYS A 206 -3.55 -4.25 -6.17
CA CYS A 206 -3.80 -4.88 -4.88
C CYS A 206 -4.65 -3.99 -3.96
N GLY A 207 -5.60 -4.59 -3.28
CA GLY A 207 -6.45 -3.97 -2.28
C GLY A 207 -5.86 -4.05 -0.86
N PRO A 208 -6.70 -4.39 0.14
CA PRO A 208 -6.25 -4.56 1.53
C PRO A 208 -5.31 -5.75 1.69
N PRO A 209 -4.68 -5.93 2.86
CA PRO A 209 -3.85 -7.11 3.16
C PRO A 209 -4.56 -8.42 2.85
N ALA A 210 -3.86 -9.33 2.15
CA ALA A 210 -4.39 -10.63 1.79
C ALA A 210 -4.52 -11.55 3.01
N ILE A 211 -5.45 -12.51 2.97
CA ILE A 211 -5.74 -13.39 4.09
C ILE A 211 -5.47 -14.85 3.70
N LEU A 212 -4.56 -15.49 4.42
CA LEU A 212 -4.34 -16.93 4.33
C LEU A 212 -5.46 -17.67 5.07
N THR A 213 -6.08 -18.61 4.38
CA THR A 213 -7.14 -19.50 4.89
C THR A 213 -6.75 -20.97 4.65
N ASP A 214 -7.53 -21.90 5.18
CA ASP A 214 -7.43 -23.33 4.92
C ASP A 214 -7.63 -23.73 3.43
N LYS A 215 -8.25 -22.84 2.65
CA LYS A 215 -8.52 -23.04 1.22
C LYS A 215 -7.55 -22.31 0.30
N GLY A 216 -6.61 -21.56 0.86
CA GLY A 216 -5.64 -20.76 0.11
C GLY A 216 -5.67 -19.28 0.51
N ILE A 217 -5.07 -18.45 -0.31
CA ILE A 217 -4.95 -17.02 -0.06
C ILE A 217 -6.11 -16.27 -0.72
N VAL A 218 -6.84 -15.48 0.07
CA VAL A 218 -7.85 -14.54 -0.42
C VAL A 218 -7.17 -13.20 -0.65
N LEU A 219 -7.08 -12.77 -1.90
CA LEU A 219 -6.60 -11.47 -2.33
C LEU A 219 -7.77 -10.66 -2.90
N LEU A 220 -8.08 -9.53 -2.28
CA LEU A 220 -8.97 -8.53 -2.85
C LEU A 220 -8.16 -7.55 -3.69
N TYR A 221 -8.66 -7.18 -4.86
CA TYR A 221 -8.00 -6.23 -5.75
C TYR A 221 -8.97 -5.26 -6.39
N ASN A 222 -8.47 -4.11 -6.79
CA ASN A 222 -9.19 -3.08 -7.52
C ASN A 222 -8.98 -3.30 -9.03
N GLY A 223 -10.01 -3.08 -9.82
CA GLY A 223 -9.94 -3.06 -11.27
C GLY A 223 -10.37 -1.70 -11.82
N LYS A 224 -9.73 -1.28 -12.91
CA LYS A 224 -10.16 -0.14 -13.70
C LYS A 224 -10.58 -0.61 -15.08
N ASN A 225 -11.77 -0.16 -15.51
CA ASN A 225 -12.27 -0.49 -16.83
C ASN A 225 -11.65 0.45 -17.89
N GLN A 226 -11.32 -0.11 -19.04
CA GLN A 226 -10.82 0.65 -20.19
C GLN A 226 -11.90 1.61 -20.70
N THR A 227 -11.49 2.79 -21.17
CA THR A 227 -12.38 3.76 -21.79
C THR A 227 -12.38 3.64 -23.31
N ASN A 228 -13.58 3.62 -23.90
CA ASN A 228 -13.84 3.87 -25.35
C ASN A 228 -13.01 3.04 -26.34
N ASP A 229 -12.79 1.75 -26.08
CA ASP A 229 -12.16 0.84 -27.03
C ASP A 229 -12.80 -0.57 -27.03
N SER A 230 -12.26 -1.47 -27.84
CA SER A 230 -12.72 -2.87 -27.93
C SER A 230 -12.50 -3.69 -26.66
N LYS A 231 -11.69 -3.19 -25.73
CA LYS A 231 -11.38 -3.84 -24.44
C LYS A 231 -12.30 -3.42 -23.31
N THR A 232 -13.13 -2.39 -23.53
CA THR A 232 -14.08 -1.87 -22.53
C THR A 232 -15.12 -2.92 -22.14
N ASP A 233 -15.30 -3.15 -20.84
CA ASP A 233 -16.46 -3.88 -20.34
C ASP A 233 -17.69 -2.99 -20.36
N LYS A 234 -18.59 -3.24 -21.30
CA LYS A 234 -19.80 -2.42 -21.52
C LYS A 234 -20.82 -2.51 -20.38
N ARG A 235 -20.65 -3.42 -19.43
CA ARG A 235 -21.54 -3.59 -18.27
C ARG A 235 -21.23 -2.58 -17.16
N PHE A 236 -20.02 -2.01 -17.17
CA PHE A 236 -19.53 -1.08 -16.15
C PHE A 236 -19.11 0.24 -16.79
N PRO A 237 -19.28 1.36 -16.06
CA PRO A 237 -18.76 2.64 -16.54
C PRO A 237 -17.24 2.59 -16.71
N PRO A 238 -16.67 3.43 -17.57
CA PRO A 238 -15.22 3.65 -17.60
C PRO A 238 -14.71 4.12 -16.25
N GLY A 239 -13.54 3.63 -15.86
CA GLY A 239 -12.87 4.00 -14.58
C GLY A 239 -11.97 5.22 -14.72
#